data_ff5e7962f1d3b177d8ad16cccc8c8839
#
_entry.id   ff5e7962f1d3b177d8ad16cccc8c8839
#
_cell.length_a   1.000
_cell.length_b   1.000
_cell.length_c   1.000
_cell.angle_alpha   90.00
_cell.angle_beta   90.00
_cell.angle_gamma   90.00
#
_symmetry.space_group_name_H-M   'P 1'
#
loop_
_entity.id
_entity.type
_entity.pdbx_description
1 polymer ?
#
loop_
_entity_poly.entity_id
_entity_poly.type
_entity_poly.pdbx_seq_one_letter_code
_entity_poly.pdbx_strand_id
1 'polypeptide(L)'
;MLLVGIDWAERHHDVCVMAADGSVLACERITDGVAGVARLHELIARHADAPAEVVVGIETDRGLLVGALVAAGYQVVAVNPLAASRYRERHTISRAKSDRGDARMLADLVRTDRHHHRQAAGDSGLAEAVKVLARGHQQLVWARQRQANMVRSALRAFYPAALAAFGGDPGGRDAVAVLALAPSPELGRALSHAELVDALRRAGRRRQVEARAAAIQATLASQQLEAPPVVAAAYAQVVAATIAVIASLSEQLAGLETALTSAFCAHPDAGIVHSQPGLGVVLAARVLAEFGDDPDRYANAKARKAYAGTAPITRASGLRQVVLARAVGYRRLTTACHLWAFAALTGSPGARRYYDAHRARGATHHQALRALANRLVGILHGCLRHRQPYDERLAWPAPTTVAA
;
A
#
# COMPACT_ATOMS: atom_id res chain seq x y z
N MET A 1 10.41 -12.21 -33.43
CA MET A 1 10.33 -11.74 -32.02
C MET A 1 11.50 -10.81 -31.75
N LEU A 2 11.22 -9.58 -31.34
CA LEU A 2 12.17 -8.52 -31.03
C LEU A 2 12.19 -8.27 -29.53
N LEU A 3 13.37 -8.10 -28.92
CA LEU A 3 13.54 -7.84 -27.51
C LEU A 3 14.03 -6.39 -27.35
N VAL A 4 13.39 -5.65 -26.46
CA VAL A 4 13.74 -4.26 -26.18
C VAL A 4 13.97 -4.11 -24.69
N GLY A 5 15.11 -3.59 -24.31
CA GLY A 5 15.38 -3.22 -22.91
C GLY A 5 15.38 -1.70 -22.77
N ILE A 6 14.72 -1.21 -21.73
CA ILE A 6 14.62 0.21 -21.44
C ILE A 6 15.10 0.47 -20.02
N ASP A 7 16.20 1.19 -19.88
CA ASP A 7 16.62 1.81 -18.63
C ASP A 7 16.03 3.22 -18.58
N TRP A 8 14.99 3.40 -17.75
CA TRP A 8 14.23 4.64 -17.71
C TRP A 8 14.78 5.62 -16.67
N ALA A 9 14.80 6.90 -17.03
CA ALA A 9 15.14 7.99 -16.14
C ALA A 9 14.18 9.17 -16.34
N GLU A 10 14.28 10.19 -15.53
CA GLU A 10 13.34 11.32 -15.51
C GLU A 10 13.37 12.18 -16.78
N ARG A 11 14.51 12.28 -17.46
CA ARG A 11 14.69 13.18 -18.61
C ARG A 11 15.00 12.45 -19.92
N HIS A 12 15.49 11.24 -19.84
CA HIS A 12 15.86 10.43 -20.99
C HIS A 12 15.80 8.94 -20.62
N HIS A 13 15.74 8.11 -21.63
CA HIS A 13 15.76 6.66 -21.47
C HIS A 13 16.81 6.06 -22.38
N ASP A 14 17.60 5.11 -21.87
CA ASP A 14 18.47 4.31 -22.68
C ASP A 14 17.73 3.08 -23.20
N VAL A 15 17.74 2.88 -24.50
CA VAL A 15 17.02 1.80 -25.17
C VAL A 15 18.03 0.89 -25.88
N CYS A 16 17.84 -0.41 -25.77
CA CYS A 16 18.59 -1.40 -26.53
C CYS A 16 17.65 -2.37 -27.22
N VAL A 17 17.75 -2.49 -28.52
CA VAL A 17 16.98 -3.42 -29.38
C VAL A 17 17.86 -4.62 -29.70
N MET A 18 17.34 -5.81 -29.49
CA MET A 18 18.06 -7.08 -29.60
C MET A 18 17.24 -8.10 -30.39
N ALA A 19 17.89 -8.86 -31.24
CA ALA A 19 17.27 -9.97 -31.93
C ALA A 19 17.11 -11.21 -31.03
N ALA A 20 16.34 -12.18 -31.46
CA ALA A 20 16.08 -13.41 -30.70
C ALA A 20 17.34 -14.25 -30.41
N ASP A 21 18.36 -14.16 -31.26
CA ASP A 21 19.67 -14.81 -31.09
C ASP A 21 20.59 -14.10 -30.08
N GLY A 22 20.20 -12.91 -29.61
CA GLY A 22 21.00 -12.09 -28.68
C GLY A 22 21.89 -11.05 -29.33
N SER A 23 21.88 -10.94 -30.66
CA SER A 23 22.60 -9.88 -31.39
C SER A 23 21.94 -8.52 -31.11
N VAL A 24 22.77 -7.51 -30.82
CA VAL A 24 22.30 -6.14 -30.61
C VAL A 24 22.11 -5.48 -31.97
N LEU A 25 20.87 -5.05 -32.25
CA LEU A 25 20.50 -4.39 -33.52
C LEU A 25 20.67 -2.89 -33.43
N ALA A 26 20.30 -2.28 -32.30
CA ALA A 26 20.45 -0.85 -32.07
C ALA A 26 20.47 -0.55 -30.55
N CYS A 27 21.21 0.52 -30.19
CA CYS A 27 21.09 1.11 -28.84
C CYS A 27 21.11 2.62 -28.97
N GLU A 28 20.13 3.29 -28.41
CA GLU A 28 19.93 4.72 -28.53
C GLU A 28 19.47 5.33 -27.22
N ARG A 29 19.85 6.58 -26.96
CA ARG A 29 19.27 7.39 -25.87
C ARG A 29 18.16 8.25 -26.45
N ILE A 30 16.96 8.10 -25.93
CA ILE A 30 15.77 8.88 -26.31
C ILE A 30 15.39 9.84 -25.18
N THR A 31 14.73 10.94 -25.51
CA THR A 31 14.19 11.89 -24.54
C THR A 31 12.91 11.36 -23.90
N ASP A 32 12.61 11.76 -22.67
CA ASP A 32 11.28 11.52 -22.11
C ASP A 32 10.20 12.31 -22.87
N GLY A 33 8.97 11.79 -22.90
CA GLY A 33 7.81 12.43 -23.53
C GLY A 33 7.51 11.94 -24.94
N VAL A 34 6.57 12.64 -25.60
CA VAL A 34 5.97 12.21 -26.88
C VAL A 34 7.01 11.98 -27.99
N ALA A 35 7.97 12.90 -28.11
CA ALA A 35 9.01 12.79 -29.15
C ALA A 35 9.91 11.55 -28.94
N GLY A 36 10.27 11.25 -27.69
CA GLY A 36 11.05 10.06 -27.38
C GLY A 36 10.28 8.76 -27.59
N VAL A 37 9.00 8.73 -27.24
CA VAL A 37 8.11 7.57 -27.52
C VAL A 37 7.95 7.36 -29.03
N ALA A 38 7.75 8.43 -29.82
CA ALA A 38 7.70 8.35 -31.27
C ALA A 38 9.02 7.79 -31.83
N ARG A 39 10.15 8.28 -31.33
CA ARG A 39 11.47 7.78 -31.72
C ARG A 39 11.67 6.30 -31.39
N LEU A 40 11.14 5.85 -30.23
CA LEU A 40 11.17 4.44 -29.83
C LEU A 40 10.36 3.57 -30.81
N HIS A 41 9.15 4.02 -31.19
CA HIS A 41 8.32 3.31 -32.17
C HIS A 41 9.02 3.23 -33.54
N GLU A 42 9.63 4.31 -34.03
CA GLU A 42 10.42 4.30 -35.27
C GLU A 42 11.59 3.30 -35.19
N LEU A 43 12.30 3.27 -34.07
CA LEU A 43 13.42 2.35 -33.88
C LEU A 43 12.95 0.89 -33.91
N ILE A 44 11.83 0.58 -33.23
CA ILE A 44 11.23 -0.76 -33.20
C ILE A 44 10.71 -1.16 -34.59
N ALA A 45 10.01 -0.25 -35.30
CA ALA A 45 9.41 -0.52 -36.60
C ALA A 45 10.43 -0.86 -37.70
N ARG A 46 11.70 -0.52 -37.53
CA ARG A 46 12.77 -0.94 -38.44
C ARG A 46 13.12 -2.43 -38.35
N HIS A 47 12.66 -3.11 -37.28
CA HIS A 47 13.10 -4.46 -36.96
C HIS A 47 11.95 -5.41 -36.63
N ALA A 48 10.70 -4.94 -36.56
CA ALA A 48 9.50 -5.74 -36.29
C ALA A 48 8.32 -5.19 -37.09
N ASP A 49 7.56 -6.10 -37.71
CA ASP A 49 6.39 -5.76 -38.53
C ASP A 49 5.11 -5.64 -37.68
N ALA A 50 5.05 -6.35 -36.55
CA ALA A 50 3.87 -6.36 -35.69
C ALA A 50 4.22 -6.10 -34.21
N PRO A 51 3.44 -5.25 -33.51
CA PRO A 51 3.67 -4.96 -32.09
C PRO A 51 3.66 -6.20 -31.19
N ALA A 52 2.85 -7.21 -31.49
CA ALA A 52 2.76 -8.46 -30.74
C ALA A 52 4.06 -9.29 -30.74
N GLU A 53 4.97 -9.02 -31.69
CA GLU A 53 6.26 -9.68 -31.79
C GLU A 53 7.34 -9.00 -30.93
N VAL A 54 7.01 -7.88 -30.28
CA VAL A 54 7.93 -7.07 -29.48
C VAL A 54 7.74 -7.31 -27.99
N VAL A 55 8.82 -7.70 -27.31
CA VAL A 55 8.85 -7.86 -25.85
C VAL A 55 9.75 -6.79 -25.26
N VAL A 56 9.20 -5.97 -24.39
CA VAL A 56 9.91 -4.87 -23.72
C VAL A 56 10.20 -5.22 -22.27
N GLY A 57 11.47 -5.18 -21.88
CA GLY A 57 11.92 -5.29 -20.47
C GLY A 57 12.19 -3.92 -19.87
N ILE A 58 11.55 -3.61 -18.74
CA ILE A 58 11.71 -2.33 -18.03
C ILE A 58 11.61 -2.54 -16.53
N GLU A 59 12.36 -1.78 -15.72
CA GLU A 59 12.35 -1.94 -14.24
C GLU A 59 11.13 -1.34 -13.53
N THR A 60 10.13 -0.86 -14.25
CA THR A 60 8.90 -0.30 -13.70
C THR A 60 7.66 -0.93 -14.35
N ASP A 61 6.57 -1.03 -13.59
CA ASP A 61 5.28 -1.53 -14.08
C ASP A 61 4.24 -0.41 -14.27
N ARG A 62 4.67 0.86 -14.26
CA ARG A 62 3.77 2.02 -14.23
C ARG A 62 4.43 3.26 -14.85
N GLY A 63 3.60 4.25 -15.11
CA GLY A 63 4.00 5.53 -15.68
C GLY A 63 3.55 5.69 -17.13
N LEU A 64 3.67 6.90 -17.64
CA LEU A 64 3.17 7.25 -18.98
C LEU A 64 3.89 6.45 -20.08
N LEU A 65 5.18 6.23 -19.95
CA LEU A 65 5.94 5.41 -20.90
C LEU A 65 5.42 3.98 -20.96
N VAL A 66 5.24 3.32 -19.79
CA VAL A 66 4.71 1.95 -19.74
C VAL A 66 3.29 1.90 -20.31
N GLY A 67 2.44 2.88 -19.97
CA GLY A 67 1.09 3.00 -20.53
C GLY A 67 1.09 3.13 -22.05
N ALA A 68 1.98 3.95 -22.61
CA ALA A 68 2.12 4.13 -24.06
C ALA A 68 2.59 2.84 -24.76
N LEU A 69 3.55 2.11 -24.16
CA LEU A 69 4.03 0.83 -24.70
C LEU A 69 2.94 -0.26 -24.70
N VAL A 70 2.17 -0.36 -23.63
CA VAL A 70 1.03 -1.29 -23.53
C VAL A 70 -0.07 -0.91 -24.54
N ALA A 71 -0.40 0.39 -24.64
CA ALA A 71 -1.39 0.88 -25.60
C ALA A 71 -0.96 0.64 -27.06
N ALA A 72 0.35 0.65 -27.35
CA ALA A 72 0.89 0.30 -28.67
C ALA A 72 0.87 -1.21 -28.98
N GLY A 73 0.43 -2.05 -28.02
CA GLY A 73 0.31 -3.50 -28.19
C GLY A 73 1.61 -4.29 -27.95
N TYR A 74 2.66 -3.67 -27.38
CA TYR A 74 3.87 -4.39 -27.03
C TYR A 74 3.67 -5.24 -25.77
N GLN A 75 4.39 -6.37 -25.69
CA GLN A 75 4.45 -7.20 -24.49
C GLN A 75 5.43 -6.60 -23.49
N VAL A 76 4.94 -5.78 -22.57
CA VAL A 76 5.80 -5.13 -21.56
C VAL A 76 6.00 -6.05 -20.35
N VAL A 77 7.25 -6.33 -20.02
CA VAL A 77 7.65 -7.16 -18.88
C VAL A 77 8.28 -6.28 -17.81
N ALA A 78 7.62 -6.21 -16.65
CA ALA A 78 8.15 -5.49 -15.51
C ALA A 78 9.20 -6.34 -14.78
N VAL A 79 10.44 -5.91 -14.85
CA VAL A 79 11.59 -6.57 -14.21
C VAL A 79 11.79 -6.03 -12.81
N ASN A 80 11.84 -6.92 -11.82
CA ASN A 80 12.13 -6.50 -10.45
C ASN A 80 13.60 -6.04 -10.35
N PRO A 81 13.91 -4.86 -9.77
CA PRO A 81 15.29 -4.36 -9.65
C PRO A 81 16.27 -5.33 -8.98
N LEU A 82 15.81 -6.14 -8.01
CA LEU A 82 16.64 -7.18 -7.40
C LEU A 82 16.95 -8.32 -8.38
N ALA A 83 15.99 -8.68 -9.25
CA ALA A 83 16.21 -9.69 -10.29
C ALA A 83 17.19 -9.15 -11.34
N ALA A 84 17.04 -7.90 -11.75
CA ALA A 84 17.96 -7.22 -12.66
C ALA A 84 19.39 -7.16 -12.08
N SER A 85 19.54 -6.80 -10.79
CA SER A 85 20.84 -6.80 -10.12
C SER A 85 21.50 -8.19 -10.12
N ARG A 86 20.74 -9.24 -9.77
CA ARG A 86 21.26 -10.62 -9.78
C ARG A 86 21.61 -11.13 -11.18
N TYR A 87 20.83 -10.73 -12.18
CA TYR A 87 21.13 -11.05 -13.57
C TYR A 87 22.42 -10.38 -14.01
N ARG A 88 22.62 -9.11 -13.69
CA ARG A 88 23.86 -8.36 -13.94
C ARG A 88 25.08 -9.04 -13.31
N GLU A 89 24.99 -9.40 -12.02
CA GLU A 89 26.06 -10.08 -11.27
C GLU A 89 26.47 -11.41 -11.92
N ARG A 90 25.53 -12.12 -12.54
CA ARG A 90 25.80 -13.38 -13.26
C ARG A 90 26.61 -13.16 -14.53
N HIS A 91 26.42 -12.03 -15.21
CA HIS A 91 27.00 -11.76 -16.53
C HIS A 91 28.17 -10.78 -16.51
N THR A 92 28.39 -10.06 -15.41
CA THR A 92 29.43 -9.02 -15.34
C THR A 92 30.23 -9.12 -14.04
N ILE A 93 31.47 -9.59 -14.12
CA ILE A 93 32.37 -9.73 -12.97
C ILE A 93 32.85 -8.35 -12.47
N SER A 94 33.00 -7.38 -13.38
CA SER A 94 33.57 -6.05 -13.09
C SER A 94 32.67 -5.15 -12.24
N ARG A 95 31.38 -5.46 -12.07
CA ARG A 95 30.36 -4.61 -11.44
C ARG A 95 30.23 -3.21 -12.05
N ALA A 96 30.78 -2.99 -13.25
CA ALA A 96 30.62 -1.72 -13.97
C ALA A 96 29.14 -1.50 -14.28
N LYS A 97 28.66 -0.28 -14.01
CA LYS A 97 27.28 0.14 -14.27
C LYS A 97 27.29 1.26 -15.30
N SER A 98 26.45 1.11 -16.33
CA SER A 98 26.13 2.18 -17.27
C SER A 98 24.69 2.01 -17.73
N ASP A 99 23.97 3.11 -17.93
CA ASP A 99 22.56 3.13 -18.34
C ASP A 99 22.36 2.35 -19.65
N ARG A 100 23.26 2.52 -20.63
CA ARG A 100 23.27 1.73 -21.87
C ARG A 100 23.48 0.23 -21.62
N GLY A 101 24.36 -0.11 -20.67
CA GLY A 101 24.61 -1.50 -20.25
C GLY A 101 23.37 -2.10 -19.56
N ASP A 102 22.66 -1.29 -18.77
CA ASP A 102 21.44 -1.71 -18.07
C ASP A 102 20.30 -1.94 -19.07
N ALA A 103 20.12 -1.08 -20.07
CA ALA A 103 19.16 -1.31 -21.15
C ALA A 103 19.46 -2.61 -21.92
N ARG A 104 20.73 -2.85 -22.28
CA ARG A 104 21.14 -4.11 -22.95
C ARG A 104 20.87 -5.32 -22.06
N MET A 105 21.18 -5.24 -20.78
CA MET A 105 20.95 -6.30 -19.80
C MET A 105 19.46 -6.60 -19.66
N LEU A 106 18.58 -5.59 -19.66
CA LEU A 106 17.12 -5.77 -19.62
C LEU A 106 16.59 -6.45 -20.88
N ALA A 107 17.11 -6.12 -22.08
CA ALA A 107 16.76 -6.82 -23.31
C ALA A 107 17.18 -8.30 -23.28
N ASP A 108 18.38 -8.59 -22.81
CA ASP A 108 18.86 -9.98 -22.69
C ASP A 108 18.11 -10.78 -21.62
N LEU A 109 17.76 -10.14 -20.49
CA LEU A 109 16.96 -10.76 -19.43
C LEU A 109 15.57 -11.17 -19.94
N VAL A 110 14.87 -10.32 -20.69
CA VAL A 110 13.56 -10.71 -21.25
C VAL A 110 13.69 -11.69 -22.41
N ARG A 111 14.85 -11.78 -23.06
CA ARG A 111 15.16 -12.82 -24.03
C ARG A 111 15.22 -14.20 -23.39
N THR A 112 15.92 -14.32 -22.26
CA THR A 112 16.21 -15.61 -21.58
C THR A 112 15.16 -15.99 -20.56
N ASP A 113 14.71 -15.04 -19.74
CA ASP A 113 13.98 -15.29 -18.50
C ASP A 113 12.56 -14.66 -18.43
N ARG A 114 12.01 -14.13 -19.57
CA ARG A 114 10.70 -13.47 -19.58
C ARG A 114 9.57 -14.29 -18.94
N HIS A 115 9.62 -15.60 -19.06
CA HIS A 115 8.64 -16.54 -18.50
C HIS A 115 8.64 -16.59 -16.96
N HIS A 116 9.70 -16.07 -16.32
CA HIS A 116 9.81 -15.91 -14.86
C HIS A 116 9.40 -14.52 -14.39
N HIS A 117 9.18 -13.57 -15.29
CA HIS A 117 8.80 -12.21 -14.98
C HIS A 117 7.32 -11.97 -15.29
N ARG A 118 6.77 -10.96 -14.63
CA ARG A 118 5.38 -10.60 -14.80
C ARG A 118 5.25 -9.60 -15.96
N GLN A 119 4.29 -9.82 -16.84
CA GLN A 119 3.88 -8.78 -17.77
C GLN A 119 3.31 -7.59 -17.01
N ALA A 120 3.60 -6.38 -17.47
CA ALA A 120 2.92 -5.18 -17.01
C ALA A 120 1.45 -5.36 -17.32
N ALA A 121 0.63 -5.40 -16.28
CA ALA A 121 -0.75 -5.78 -16.43
C ALA A 121 -1.56 -4.66 -17.11
N GLY A 122 -2.48 -5.07 -17.94
CA GLY A 122 -3.51 -4.21 -18.50
C GLY A 122 -4.64 -3.95 -17.50
N ASP A 123 -4.33 -3.34 -16.34
CA ASP A 123 -5.38 -2.88 -15.44
C ASP A 123 -6.26 -1.85 -16.16
N SER A 124 -7.56 -1.87 -15.88
CA SER A 124 -8.49 -0.85 -16.40
C SER A 124 -8.13 0.54 -15.87
N GLY A 125 -8.52 1.58 -16.60
CA GLY A 125 -8.37 2.97 -16.12
C GLY A 125 -9.03 3.22 -14.78
N LEU A 126 -10.14 2.51 -14.47
CA LEU A 126 -10.82 2.58 -13.16
C LEU A 126 -9.95 1.97 -12.06
N ALA A 127 -9.37 0.80 -12.28
CA ALA A 127 -8.47 0.16 -11.30
C ALA A 127 -7.22 1.03 -11.05
N GLU A 128 -6.65 1.63 -12.09
CA GLU A 128 -5.51 2.55 -11.94
C GLU A 128 -5.91 3.83 -11.18
N ALA A 129 -7.07 4.41 -11.43
CA ALA A 129 -7.58 5.56 -10.68
C ALA A 129 -7.76 5.21 -9.18
N VAL A 130 -8.40 4.08 -8.88
CA VAL A 130 -8.52 3.57 -7.50
C VAL A 130 -7.15 3.38 -6.86
N LYS A 131 -6.17 2.86 -7.61
CA LYS A 131 -4.79 2.65 -7.13
C LYS A 131 -4.09 3.97 -6.77
N VAL A 132 -4.18 4.98 -7.62
CA VAL A 132 -3.60 6.31 -7.36
C VAL A 132 -4.20 6.92 -6.10
N LEU A 133 -5.54 6.93 -5.99
CA LEU A 133 -6.26 7.49 -4.84
C LEU A 133 -5.97 6.72 -3.55
N ALA A 134 -6.01 5.38 -3.59
CA ALA A 134 -5.75 4.53 -2.42
C ALA A 134 -4.31 4.71 -1.90
N ARG A 135 -3.33 4.83 -2.78
CA ARG A 135 -1.94 5.07 -2.42
C ARG A 135 -1.72 6.47 -1.87
N GLY A 136 -2.32 7.49 -2.48
CA GLY A 136 -2.29 8.87 -1.99
C GLY A 136 -2.91 8.97 -0.60
N HIS A 137 -4.11 8.44 -0.42
CA HIS A 137 -4.78 8.37 0.88
C HIS A 137 -3.89 7.68 1.94
N GLN A 138 -3.31 6.52 1.63
CA GLN A 138 -2.45 5.80 2.57
C GLN A 138 -1.18 6.58 2.94
N GLN A 139 -0.59 7.32 2.00
CA GLN A 139 0.57 8.16 2.28
C GLN A 139 0.22 9.29 3.25
N LEU A 140 -0.93 9.94 3.07
CA LEU A 140 -1.39 10.98 3.99
C LEU A 140 -1.74 10.42 5.38
N VAL A 141 -2.35 9.21 5.47
CA VAL A 141 -2.55 8.52 6.77
C VAL A 141 -1.21 8.35 7.50
N TRP A 142 -0.18 7.88 6.81
CA TRP A 142 1.15 7.73 7.42
C TRP A 142 1.80 9.07 7.77
N ALA A 143 1.61 10.10 6.94
CA ALA A 143 2.09 11.45 7.25
C ALA A 143 1.45 11.99 8.52
N ARG A 144 0.12 11.90 8.64
CA ARG A 144 -0.62 12.30 9.84
C ARG A 144 -0.14 11.55 11.08
N GLN A 145 0.09 10.24 10.98
CA GLN A 145 0.59 9.44 12.11
C GLN A 145 1.99 9.89 12.55
N ARG A 146 2.88 10.22 11.60
CA ARG A 146 4.21 10.76 11.95
C ARG A 146 4.10 12.07 12.70
N GLN A 147 3.22 12.99 12.26
CA GLN A 147 2.97 14.26 12.94
C GLN A 147 2.38 14.05 14.35
N ALA A 148 1.42 13.15 14.51
CA ALA A 148 0.86 12.80 15.81
C ALA A 148 1.92 12.23 16.77
N ASN A 149 2.88 11.45 16.27
CA ASN A 149 4.01 10.97 17.07
C ASN A 149 4.97 12.11 17.46
N MET A 150 5.18 13.11 16.59
CA MET A 150 5.96 14.31 16.93
C MET A 150 5.29 15.12 18.03
N VAL A 151 3.98 15.38 17.93
CA VAL A 151 3.21 16.04 18.99
C VAL A 151 3.31 15.27 20.30
N ARG A 152 3.14 13.94 20.26
CA ARG A 152 3.29 13.07 21.44
C ARG A 152 4.66 13.26 22.11
N SER A 153 5.72 13.26 21.32
CA SER A 153 7.10 13.44 21.83
C SER A 153 7.29 14.81 22.46
N ALA A 154 6.81 15.86 21.81
CA ALA A 154 6.87 17.23 22.33
C ALA A 154 6.08 17.37 23.64
N LEU A 155 4.80 16.96 23.65
CA LEU A 155 3.96 17.05 24.87
C LEU A 155 4.56 16.32 26.05
N ARG A 156 5.23 15.20 25.83
CA ARG A 156 5.92 14.46 26.91
C ARG A 156 7.05 15.27 27.55
N ALA A 157 7.70 16.13 26.78
CA ALA A 157 8.83 16.92 27.24
C ALA A 157 8.44 18.18 28.03
N PHE A 158 7.24 18.76 27.79
CA PHE A 158 6.89 20.03 28.42
C PHE A 158 5.42 20.16 28.87
N TYR A 159 4.51 19.30 28.37
CA TYR A 159 3.08 19.41 28.65
C TYR A 159 2.42 18.03 28.91
N PRO A 160 2.83 17.31 29.98
CA PRO A 160 2.33 15.98 30.31
C PRO A 160 0.82 15.91 30.51
N ALA A 161 0.21 16.96 31.09
CA ALA A 161 -1.23 17.03 31.32
C ALA A 161 -2.03 16.94 30.01
N ALA A 162 -1.59 17.58 28.92
CA ALA A 162 -2.22 17.46 27.62
C ALA A 162 -2.12 16.03 27.09
N LEU A 163 -0.97 15.38 27.27
CA LEU A 163 -0.82 13.98 26.87
C LEU A 163 -1.77 13.04 27.67
N ALA A 164 -1.95 13.30 28.95
CA ALA A 164 -2.90 12.57 29.81
C ALA A 164 -4.36 12.82 29.40
N ALA A 165 -4.72 14.09 29.09
CA ALA A 165 -6.07 14.49 28.71
C ALA A 165 -6.57 13.79 27.43
N PHE A 166 -5.68 13.53 26.47
CA PHE A 166 -6.03 12.95 25.17
C PHE A 166 -5.67 11.46 25.04
N GLY A 167 -5.16 10.85 26.10
CA GLY A 167 -4.82 9.43 26.15
C GLY A 167 -3.76 9.04 25.11
N GLY A 168 -4.05 7.99 24.36
CA GLY A 168 -3.11 7.49 23.37
C GLY A 168 -3.09 8.23 22.01
N ASP A 169 -3.99 9.19 21.74
CA ASP A 169 -4.13 9.81 20.40
C ASP A 169 -4.09 11.34 20.43
N PRO A 170 -2.88 11.95 20.48
CA PRO A 170 -2.73 13.40 20.40
C PRO A 170 -3.00 13.97 18.99
N GLY A 171 -3.19 13.11 17.98
CA GLY A 171 -3.64 13.48 16.62
C GLY A 171 -5.14 13.32 16.41
N GLY A 172 -5.89 12.90 17.42
CA GLY A 172 -7.33 12.76 17.36
C GLY A 172 -8.06 14.11 17.29
N ARG A 173 -9.30 14.11 16.82
CA ARG A 173 -10.08 15.35 16.58
C ARG A 173 -10.19 16.24 17.80
N ASP A 174 -10.47 15.67 18.99
CA ASP A 174 -10.56 16.43 20.23
C ASP A 174 -9.21 17.07 20.59
N ALA A 175 -8.11 16.30 20.48
CA ALA A 175 -6.77 16.78 20.79
C ALA A 175 -6.36 17.92 19.87
N VAL A 176 -6.58 17.77 18.56
CA VAL A 176 -6.27 18.79 17.56
C VAL A 176 -7.04 20.07 17.83
N ALA A 177 -8.35 19.98 18.15
CA ALA A 177 -9.17 21.16 18.43
C ALA A 177 -8.72 21.92 19.69
N VAL A 178 -8.38 21.20 20.74
CA VAL A 178 -7.98 21.83 22.02
C VAL A 178 -6.55 22.33 21.95
N LEU A 179 -5.61 21.57 21.39
CA LEU A 179 -4.20 21.97 21.27
C LEU A 179 -3.99 23.11 20.25
N ALA A 180 -4.92 23.30 19.31
CA ALA A 180 -4.93 24.49 18.47
C ALA A 180 -5.23 25.78 19.25
N LEU A 181 -6.05 25.71 20.32
CA LEU A 181 -6.34 26.83 21.19
C LEU A 181 -5.29 26.99 22.30
N ALA A 182 -4.82 25.89 22.85
CA ALA A 182 -3.94 25.86 24.01
C ALA A 182 -2.72 24.94 23.79
N PRO A 183 -1.76 25.36 22.99
CA PRO A 183 -0.54 24.58 22.73
C PRO A 183 0.46 24.60 23.89
N SER A 184 0.19 25.32 24.98
CA SER A 184 1.04 25.39 26.18
C SER A 184 0.27 25.08 27.47
N PRO A 185 0.97 24.64 28.55
CA PRO A 185 0.34 24.42 29.86
C PRO A 185 -0.40 25.63 30.41
N GLU A 186 0.17 26.83 30.21
CA GLU A 186 -0.42 28.08 30.65
C GLU A 186 -1.77 28.34 29.97
N LEU A 187 -1.80 28.29 28.64
CA LEU A 187 -3.03 28.43 27.86
C LEU A 187 -4.04 27.36 28.19
N GLY A 188 -3.58 26.12 28.44
CA GLY A 188 -4.47 25.01 28.81
C GLY A 188 -5.17 25.20 30.15
N ARG A 189 -4.47 25.77 31.15
CA ARG A 189 -5.06 26.14 32.44
C ARG A 189 -6.04 27.30 32.33
N ALA A 190 -5.84 28.18 31.36
CA ALA A 190 -6.70 29.36 31.14
C ALA A 190 -7.99 29.01 30.37
N LEU A 191 -8.09 27.86 29.71
CA LEU A 191 -9.29 27.46 28.94
C LEU A 191 -10.52 27.33 29.87
N SER A 192 -11.54 28.07 29.53
CA SER A 192 -12.86 27.93 30.17
C SER A 192 -13.58 26.66 29.71
N HIS A 193 -14.54 26.22 30.54
CA HIS A 193 -15.40 25.07 30.16
C HIS A 193 -16.16 25.35 28.85
N ALA A 194 -16.67 26.56 28.66
CA ALA A 194 -17.41 26.95 27.46
C ALA A 194 -16.54 26.85 26.17
N GLU A 195 -15.30 27.34 26.21
CA GLU A 195 -14.37 27.24 25.09
C GLU A 195 -14.04 25.79 24.72
N LEU A 196 -13.87 24.91 25.73
CA LEU A 196 -13.67 23.49 25.52
C LEU A 196 -14.88 22.82 24.87
N VAL A 197 -16.09 23.11 25.36
CA VAL A 197 -17.34 22.60 24.78
C VAL A 197 -17.46 23.02 23.31
N ASP A 198 -17.22 24.28 23.02
CA ASP A 198 -17.27 24.83 21.67
C ASP A 198 -16.22 24.20 20.75
N ALA A 199 -14.98 24.02 21.22
CA ALA A 199 -13.93 23.35 20.47
C ALA A 199 -14.30 21.92 20.13
N LEU A 200 -14.81 21.17 21.10
CA LEU A 200 -15.22 19.77 20.92
C LEU A 200 -16.42 19.64 19.94
N ARG A 201 -17.40 20.55 20.02
CA ARG A 201 -18.54 20.60 19.08
C ARG A 201 -18.07 20.89 17.66
N ARG A 202 -17.20 21.89 17.48
CA ARG A 202 -16.60 22.19 16.17
C ARG A 202 -15.79 21.04 15.61
N ALA A 203 -15.12 20.26 16.45
CA ALA A 203 -14.41 19.03 16.07
C ALA A 203 -15.36 17.87 15.72
N GLY A 204 -16.68 18.07 15.79
CA GLY A 204 -17.69 17.08 15.43
C GLY A 204 -18.06 16.10 16.55
N ARG A 205 -17.67 16.36 17.79
CA ARG A 205 -18.12 15.58 18.94
C ARG A 205 -19.60 15.87 19.22
N ARG A 206 -20.43 14.82 19.27
CA ARG A 206 -21.89 14.93 19.52
C ARG A 206 -22.34 14.29 20.82
N ARG A 207 -21.56 13.37 21.38
CA ARG A 207 -21.91 12.63 22.59
C ARG A 207 -21.01 13.03 23.75
N GLN A 208 -21.59 13.15 24.95
CA GLN A 208 -20.89 13.42 26.21
C GLN A 208 -19.95 14.66 26.10
N VAL A 209 -20.36 15.71 25.38
CA VAL A 209 -19.50 16.87 25.14
C VAL A 209 -19.13 17.56 26.44
N GLU A 210 -20.13 17.87 27.30
CA GLU A 210 -19.94 18.54 28.58
C GLU A 210 -19.05 17.73 29.54
N ALA A 211 -19.35 16.45 29.70
CA ALA A 211 -18.54 15.57 30.54
C ALA A 211 -17.10 15.43 30.06
N ARG A 212 -16.91 15.40 28.72
CA ARG A 212 -15.57 15.34 28.12
C ARG A 212 -14.82 16.67 28.30
N ALA A 213 -15.48 17.81 28.14
CA ALA A 213 -14.91 19.12 28.39
C ALA A 213 -14.46 19.27 29.84
N ALA A 214 -15.31 18.89 30.80
CA ALA A 214 -14.97 18.91 32.23
C ALA A 214 -13.76 18.02 32.54
N ALA A 215 -13.71 16.81 32.00
CA ALA A 215 -12.59 15.89 32.19
C ALA A 215 -11.28 16.44 31.62
N ILE A 216 -11.32 17.05 30.42
CA ILE A 216 -10.15 17.69 29.79
C ILE A 216 -9.70 18.88 30.66
N GLN A 217 -10.62 19.76 31.06
CA GLN A 217 -10.32 20.91 31.90
C GLN A 217 -9.65 20.53 33.21
N ALA A 218 -10.22 19.57 33.93
CA ALA A 218 -9.66 19.07 35.19
C ALA A 218 -8.23 18.51 35.00
N THR A 219 -8.00 17.79 33.90
CA THR A 219 -6.70 17.20 33.61
C THR A 219 -5.67 18.30 33.23
N LEU A 220 -6.04 19.29 32.41
CA LEU A 220 -5.14 20.38 32.01
C LEU A 220 -4.80 21.32 33.18
N ALA A 221 -5.70 21.48 34.14
CA ALA A 221 -5.49 22.26 35.37
C ALA A 221 -4.69 21.50 36.45
N SER A 222 -4.47 20.20 36.28
CA SER A 222 -3.74 19.38 37.27
C SER A 222 -2.26 19.82 37.39
N GLN A 223 -1.70 19.63 38.59
CA GLN A 223 -0.29 19.88 38.84
C GLN A 223 0.58 18.91 38.00
N GLN A 224 1.59 19.43 37.34
CA GLN A 224 2.48 18.68 36.48
C GLN A 224 3.91 19.21 36.56
N LEU A 225 4.89 18.45 36.06
CA LEU A 225 6.25 18.94 35.85
C LEU A 225 6.24 20.01 34.77
N GLU A 226 6.95 21.09 34.98
CA GLU A 226 7.03 22.23 34.04
C GLU A 226 8.44 22.37 33.49
N ALA A 227 8.54 22.63 32.19
CA ALA A 227 9.79 23.02 31.57
C ALA A 227 10.09 24.50 31.84
N PRO A 228 11.35 24.96 31.76
CA PRO A 228 11.69 26.38 31.84
C PRO A 228 10.86 27.19 30.83
N PRO A 229 10.40 28.42 31.17
CA PRO A 229 9.46 29.20 30.35
C PRO A 229 9.89 29.39 28.90
N VAL A 230 11.18 29.66 28.66
CA VAL A 230 11.75 29.82 27.30
C VAL A 230 11.63 28.52 26.50
N VAL A 231 11.86 27.37 27.14
CA VAL A 231 11.75 26.03 26.52
C VAL A 231 10.29 25.69 26.26
N ALA A 232 9.40 25.98 27.22
CA ALA A 232 7.95 25.79 27.07
C ALA A 232 7.39 26.61 25.91
N ALA A 233 7.79 27.86 25.78
CA ALA A 233 7.40 28.72 24.67
C ALA A 233 7.86 28.17 23.30
N ALA A 234 9.11 27.67 23.21
CA ALA A 234 9.62 27.09 22.00
C ALA A 234 8.84 25.79 21.60
N TYR A 235 8.57 24.92 22.57
CA TYR A 235 7.75 23.73 22.31
C TYR A 235 6.32 24.07 21.92
N ALA A 236 5.71 25.10 22.54
CA ALA A 236 4.36 25.53 22.19
C ALA A 236 4.26 25.97 20.73
N GLN A 237 5.27 26.68 20.19
CA GLN A 237 5.34 27.03 18.76
C GLN A 237 5.40 25.77 17.86
N VAL A 238 6.25 24.81 18.22
CA VAL A 238 6.38 23.55 17.47
C VAL A 238 5.08 22.75 17.49
N VAL A 239 4.42 22.67 18.67
CA VAL A 239 3.12 21.97 18.81
C VAL A 239 2.05 22.66 17.98
N ALA A 240 1.92 24.00 18.06
CA ALA A 240 0.94 24.76 17.30
C ALA A 240 1.12 24.53 15.78
N ALA A 241 2.35 24.64 15.27
CA ALA A 241 2.64 24.38 13.87
C ALA A 241 2.31 22.93 13.45
N THR A 242 2.68 21.95 14.29
CA THR A 242 2.43 20.53 13.99
C THR A 242 0.93 20.19 14.02
N ILE A 243 0.18 20.77 14.96
CA ILE A 243 -1.28 20.64 15.04
C ILE A 243 -1.97 21.21 13.80
N ALA A 244 -1.54 22.35 13.31
CA ALA A 244 -2.05 22.94 12.06
C ALA A 244 -1.82 22.00 10.86
N VAL A 245 -0.65 21.37 10.77
CA VAL A 245 -0.36 20.34 9.74
C VAL A 245 -1.28 19.13 9.89
N ILE A 246 -1.52 18.63 11.12
CA ILE A 246 -2.44 17.50 11.35
C ILE A 246 -3.88 17.85 10.94
N ALA A 247 -4.32 19.07 11.23
CA ALA A 247 -5.66 19.54 10.84
C ALA A 247 -5.80 19.55 9.32
N SER A 248 -4.85 20.14 8.59
CA SER A 248 -4.83 20.15 7.13
C SER A 248 -4.78 18.74 6.54
N LEU A 249 -3.91 17.87 7.05
CA LEU A 249 -3.85 16.47 6.60
C LEU A 249 -5.18 15.74 6.81
N SER A 250 -5.88 16.02 7.91
CA SER A 250 -7.17 15.38 8.22
C SER A 250 -8.26 15.82 7.25
N GLU A 251 -8.28 17.09 6.85
CA GLU A 251 -9.17 17.64 5.83
C GLU A 251 -8.91 17.01 4.46
N GLN A 252 -7.63 16.97 4.03
CA GLN A 252 -7.25 16.37 2.75
C GLN A 252 -7.55 14.86 2.71
N LEU A 253 -7.39 14.17 3.83
CA LEU A 253 -7.77 12.76 3.96
C LEU A 253 -9.27 12.54 3.72
N ALA A 254 -10.12 13.39 4.28
CA ALA A 254 -11.58 13.29 4.08
C ALA A 254 -11.96 13.50 2.60
N GLY A 255 -11.32 14.46 1.92
CA GLY A 255 -11.51 14.68 0.48
C GLY A 255 -11.07 13.48 -0.36
N LEU A 256 -9.88 12.94 -0.09
CA LEU A 256 -9.40 11.74 -0.79
C LEU A 256 -10.22 10.50 -0.49
N GLU A 257 -10.77 10.34 0.72
CA GLU A 257 -11.65 9.22 1.06
C GLU A 257 -12.96 9.28 0.25
N THR A 258 -13.52 10.47 0.08
CA THR A 258 -14.70 10.69 -0.77
C THR A 258 -14.42 10.33 -2.23
N ALA A 259 -13.32 10.83 -2.80
CA ALA A 259 -12.92 10.54 -4.18
C ALA A 259 -12.62 9.04 -4.36
N LEU A 260 -11.92 8.42 -3.42
CA LEU A 260 -11.62 6.99 -3.43
C LEU A 260 -12.88 6.14 -3.37
N THR A 261 -13.83 6.50 -2.52
CA THR A 261 -15.13 5.82 -2.41
C THR A 261 -15.89 5.89 -3.73
N SER A 262 -15.96 7.07 -4.34
CA SER A 262 -16.63 7.25 -5.64
C SER A 262 -15.98 6.40 -6.73
N ALA A 263 -14.67 6.48 -6.88
CA ALA A 263 -13.92 5.69 -7.87
C ALA A 263 -14.06 4.18 -7.65
N PHE A 264 -14.00 3.73 -6.39
CA PHE A 264 -14.16 2.31 -6.05
C PHE A 264 -15.57 1.81 -6.37
N CYS A 265 -16.62 2.55 -5.99
CA CYS A 265 -18.00 2.15 -6.25
C CYS A 265 -18.35 2.10 -7.74
N ALA A 266 -17.65 2.86 -8.58
CA ALA A 266 -17.80 2.80 -10.04
C ALA A 266 -17.13 1.54 -10.65
N HIS A 267 -16.29 0.83 -9.92
CA HIS A 267 -15.57 -0.33 -10.44
C HIS A 267 -16.47 -1.58 -10.49
N PRO A 268 -16.45 -2.38 -11.59
CA PRO A 268 -17.30 -3.59 -11.74
C PRO A 268 -17.13 -4.63 -10.63
N ASP A 269 -15.93 -4.73 -10.06
CA ASP A 269 -15.62 -5.69 -8.99
C ASP A 269 -15.90 -5.15 -7.59
N ALA A 270 -16.32 -3.89 -7.45
CA ALA A 270 -16.53 -3.25 -6.16
C ALA A 270 -17.43 -4.06 -5.24
N GLY A 271 -18.58 -4.53 -5.76
CA GLY A 271 -19.54 -5.33 -5.01
C GLY A 271 -18.95 -6.65 -4.51
N ILE A 272 -18.15 -7.33 -5.34
CA ILE A 272 -17.49 -8.60 -4.99
C ILE A 272 -16.41 -8.38 -3.91
N VAL A 273 -15.61 -7.34 -4.05
CA VAL A 273 -14.54 -7.05 -3.09
C VAL A 273 -15.11 -6.55 -1.77
N HIS A 274 -16.11 -5.66 -1.82
CA HIS A 274 -16.76 -5.12 -0.62
C HIS A 274 -17.59 -6.16 0.15
N SER A 275 -18.09 -7.22 -0.52
CA SER A 275 -18.82 -8.30 0.15
C SER A 275 -17.94 -9.13 1.09
N GLN A 276 -16.63 -9.05 0.97
CA GLN A 276 -15.71 -9.80 1.82
C GLN A 276 -15.79 -9.33 3.28
N PRO A 277 -15.79 -10.25 4.26
CA PRO A 277 -15.96 -9.89 5.66
C PRO A 277 -14.84 -8.96 6.15
N GLY A 278 -15.20 -7.87 6.81
CA GLY A 278 -14.26 -6.90 7.38
C GLY A 278 -13.66 -5.91 6.38
N LEU A 279 -14.07 -5.93 5.12
CA LEU A 279 -13.67 -4.93 4.13
C LEU A 279 -14.67 -3.77 4.09
N GLY A 280 -14.43 -2.72 4.89
CA GLY A 280 -15.04 -1.42 4.65
C GLY A 280 -14.51 -0.80 3.33
N VAL A 281 -15.21 0.18 2.78
CA VAL A 281 -14.97 0.75 1.44
C VAL A 281 -13.47 1.10 1.21
N VAL A 282 -12.85 1.82 2.14
CA VAL A 282 -11.44 2.23 2.00
C VAL A 282 -10.49 1.04 1.95
N LEU A 283 -10.70 0.02 2.79
CA LEU A 283 -9.84 -1.16 2.79
C LEU A 283 -10.11 -2.06 1.58
N ALA A 284 -11.37 -2.17 1.15
CA ALA A 284 -11.77 -2.84 -0.08
C ALA A 284 -11.12 -2.20 -1.31
N ALA A 285 -11.18 -0.86 -1.41
CA ALA A 285 -10.50 -0.11 -2.45
C ALA A 285 -8.99 -0.33 -2.45
N ARG A 286 -8.34 -0.38 -1.29
CA ARG A 286 -6.90 -0.69 -1.17
C ARG A 286 -6.58 -2.11 -1.63
N VAL A 287 -7.41 -3.09 -1.30
CA VAL A 287 -7.24 -4.49 -1.73
C VAL A 287 -7.38 -4.60 -3.25
N LEU A 288 -8.43 -3.99 -3.84
CA LEU A 288 -8.61 -3.92 -5.29
C LEU A 288 -7.43 -3.23 -5.98
N ALA A 289 -7.05 -2.04 -5.50
CA ALA A 289 -5.95 -1.24 -6.03
C ALA A 289 -4.63 -2.00 -6.15
N GLU A 290 -4.31 -2.80 -5.14
CA GLU A 290 -3.02 -3.48 -5.08
C GLU A 290 -3.04 -4.87 -5.75
N PHE A 291 -4.21 -5.50 -5.90
CA PHE A 291 -4.36 -6.69 -6.73
C PHE A 291 -4.52 -6.35 -8.22
N GLY A 292 -5.14 -5.22 -8.53
CA GLY A 292 -5.60 -4.89 -9.87
C GLY A 292 -6.78 -5.75 -10.34
N ASP A 293 -7.29 -5.44 -11.51
CA ASP A 293 -8.47 -6.06 -12.11
C ASP A 293 -8.21 -6.90 -13.37
N ASP A 294 -6.97 -6.94 -13.85
CA ASP A 294 -6.59 -7.82 -14.95
C ASP A 294 -6.89 -9.29 -14.59
N PRO A 295 -7.80 -9.97 -15.31
CA PRO A 295 -8.23 -11.34 -15.01
C PRO A 295 -7.11 -12.36 -15.16
N ASP A 296 -6.16 -12.12 -16.06
CA ASP A 296 -5.09 -13.04 -16.40
C ASP A 296 -3.83 -12.84 -15.56
N ARG A 297 -3.81 -11.80 -14.71
CA ARG A 297 -2.66 -11.51 -13.84
C ARG A 297 -2.26 -12.68 -12.95
N TYR A 298 -3.22 -13.50 -12.51
CA TYR A 298 -2.99 -14.59 -11.58
C TYR A 298 -3.50 -15.90 -12.16
N ALA A 299 -2.61 -16.78 -12.59
CA ALA A 299 -2.96 -18.08 -13.14
C ALA A 299 -3.87 -18.93 -12.20
N ASN A 300 -3.77 -18.72 -10.88
CA ASN A 300 -4.58 -19.41 -9.88
C ASN A 300 -4.51 -18.72 -8.51
N ALA A 301 -5.30 -19.23 -7.55
CA ALA A 301 -5.32 -18.72 -6.19
C ALA A 301 -3.94 -18.78 -5.48
N LYS A 302 -3.10 -19.78 -5.78
CA LYS A 302 -1.75 -19.91 -5.22
C LYS A 302 -0.85 -18.74 -5.66
N ALA A 303 -0.92 -18.38 -6.93
CA ALA A 303 -0.20 -17.22 -7.49
C ALA A 303 -0.66 -15.90 -6.83
N ARG A 304 -1.97 -15.68 -6.67
CA ARG A 304 -2.52 -14.49 -5.99
C ARG A 304 -2.08 -14.42 -4.52
N LYS A 305 -2.10 -15.54 -3.78
CA LYS A 305 -1.61 -15.64 -2.39
C LYS A 305 -0.11 -15.36 -2.28
N ALA A 306 0.67 -15.85 -3.22
CA ALA A 306 2.12 -15.60 -3.27
C ALA A 306 2.41 -14.10 -3.52
N TYR A 307 1.69 -13.48 -4.44
CA TYR A 307 1.78 -12.04 -4.73
C TYR A 307 1.39 -11.19 -3.52
N ALA A 308 0.31 -11.56 -2.81
CA ALA A 308 -0.12 -10.88 -1.59
C ALA A 308 0.89 -10.99 -0.43
N GLY A 309 1.90 -11.83 -0.54
CA GLY A 309 2.86 -12.10 0.54
C GLY A 309 2.26 -12.92 1.69
N THR A 310 1.04 -13.46 1.53
CA THR A 310 0.36 -14.24 2.57
C THR A 310 0.72 -15.72 2.55
N ALA A 311 1.15 -16.25 1.40
CA ALA A 311 1.58 -17.63 1.28
C ALA A 311 2.92 -17.85 2.00
N PRO A 312 3.03 -18.88 2.84
CA PRO A 312 4.29 -19.24 3.47
C PRO A 312 5.31 -19.72 2.43
N ILE A 313 6.59 -19.71 2.80
CA ILE A 313 7.67 -20.34 2.04
C ILE A 313 8.20 -21.54 2.80
N THR A 314 8.45 -22.63 2.08
CA THR A 314 9.11 -23.81 2.64
C THR A 314 10.58 -23.77 2.27
N ARG A 315 11.45 -23.91 3.24
CA ARG A 315 12.87 -24.20 3.03
C ARG A 315 13.14 -25.63 3.43
N ALA A 316 13.57 -26.42 2.48
CA ALA A 316 13.96 -27.79 2.68
C ALA A 316 15.46 -27.95 2.34
N SER A 317 16.21 -28.58 3.22
CA SER A 317 17.62 -28.93 3.01
C SER A 317 17.89 -30.26 3.71
N GLY A 318 18.22 -31.27 2.97
CA GLY A 318 18.34 -32.63 3.47
C GLY A 318 17.05 -33.11 4.15
N LEU A 319 17.15 -33.61 5.36
CA LEU A 319 16.00 -34.07 6.16
C LEU A 319 15.25 -32.94 6.89
N ARG A 320 15.75 -31.70 6.84
CA ARG A 320 15.15 -30.58 7.57
C ARG A 320 14.23 -29.77 6.67
N GLN A 321 12.97 -29.64 7.06
CA GLN A 321 11.99 -28.78 6.40
C GLN A 321 11.45 -27.73 7.39
N VAL A 322 11.51 -26.47 7.01
CA VAL A 322 11.01 -25.36 7.83
C VAL A 322 10.05 -24.50 7.00
N VAL A 323 8.90 -24.20 7.59
CA VAL A 323 7.89 -23.28 6.98
C VAL A 323 8.07 -21.90 7.60
N LEU A 324 8.35 -20.92 6.76
CA LEU A 324 8.65 -19.55 7.16
C LEU A 324 7.62 -18.57 6.60
N ALA A 325 7.46 -17.44 7.27
CA ALA A 325 6.75 -16.31 6.69
C ALA A 325 7.52 -15.78 5.48
N ARG A 326 6.80 -15.39 4.43
CA ARG A 326 7.40 -14.74 3.26
C ARG A 326 7.90 -13.36 3.64
N ALA A 327 9.21 -13.14 3.57
CA ALA A 327 9.82 -11.83 3.83
C ALA A 327 9.73 -10.91 2.60
N VAL A 328 9.86 -11.50 1.39
CA VAL A 328 9.76 -10.75 0.14
C VAL A 328 8.29 -10.67 -0.27
N GLY A 329 7.75 -9.47 -0.31
CA GLY A 329 6.37 -9.23 -0.69
C GLY A 329 6.09 -7.74 -0.87
N TYR A 330 4.98 -7.44 -1.50
CA TYR A 330 4.54 -6.07 -1.72
C TYR A 330 3.92 -5.51 -0.43
N ARG A 331 4.65 -4.65 0.26
CA ARG A 331 4.37 -4.22 1.63
C ARG A 331 2.97 -3.60 1.82
N ARG A 332 2.50 -2.81 0.84
CA ARG A 332 1.15 -2.21 0.91
C ARG A 332 0.05 -3.27 0.90
N LEU A 333 0.15 -4.23 -0.01
CA LEU A 333 -0.82 -5.32 -0.11
C LEU A 333 -0.76 -6.25 1.11
N THR A 334 0.43 -6.62 1.56
CA THR A 334 0.60 -7.44 2.77
C THR A 334 -0.03 -6.77 3.99
N THR A 335 0.14 -5.45 4.14
CA THR A 335 -0.49 -4.67 5.22
C THR A 335 -2.01 -4.62 5.05
N ALA A 336 -2.53 -4.42 3.84
CA ALA A 336 -3.97 -4.43 3.58
C ALA A 336 -4.59 -5.79 3.91
N CYS A 337 -3.95 -6.90 3.49
CA CYS A 337 -4.40 -8.25 3.80
C CYS A 337 -4.35 -8.57 5.31
N HIS A 338 -3.37 -8.04 6.04
CA HIS A 338 -3.27 -8.18 7.48
C HIS A 338 -4.41 -7.45 8.22
N LEU A 339 -4.69 -6.20 7.84
CA LEU A 339 -5.80 -5.42 8.38
C LEU A 339 -7.14 -6.05 8.04
N TRP A 340 -7.30 -6.56 6.83
CA TRP A 340 -8.47 -7.31 6.41
C TRP A 340 -8.71 -8.54 7.28
N ALA A 341 -7.68 -9.37 7.48
CA ALA A 341 -7.78 -10.55 8.34
C ALA A 341 -8.17 -10.18 9.80
N PHE A 342 -7.61 -9.09 10.31
CA PHE A 342 -7.96 -8.60 11.64
C PHE A 342 -9.44 -8.14 11.71
N ALA A 343 -9.89 -7.35 10.75
CA ALA A 343 -11.27 -6.86 10.69
C ALA A 343 -12.28 -7.99 10.46
N ALA A 344 -11.91 -9.03 9.70
CA ALA A 344 -12.77 -10.18 9.45
C ALA A 344 -13.11 -11.00 10.71
N LEU A 345 -12.33 -10.89 11.79
CA LEU A 345 -12.57 -11.60 13.06
C LEU A 345 -13.89 -11.21 13.72
N THR A 346 -14.39 -10.00 13.47
CA THR A 346 -15.66 -9.52 14.03
C THR A 346 -16.83 -9.74 13.08
N GLY A 347 -16.58 -9.83 11.77
CA GLY A 347 -17.62 -9.90 10.74
C GLY A 347 -17.92 -11.30 10.21
N SER A 348 -17.06 -12.32 10.51
CA SER A 348 -17.21 -13.68 9.99
C SER A 348 -16.97 -14.72 11.09
N PRO A 349 -18.01 -15.47 11.49
CA PRO A 349 -17.85 -16.59 12.42
C PRO A 349 -16.87 -17.66 11.93
N GLY A 350 -16.81 -17.92 10.63
CA GLY A 350 -15.87 -18.88 10.04
C GLY A 350 -14.42 -18.38 10.12
N ALA A 351 -14.18 -17.11 9.82
CA ALA A 351 -12.87 -16.48 9.99
C ALA A 351 -12.41 -16.53 11.46
N ARG A 352 -13.32 -16.25 12.38
CA ARG A 352 -13.05 -16.32 13.81
C ARG A 352 -12.69 -17.73 14.25
N ARG A 353 -13.50 -18.75 13.90
CA ARG A 353 -13.18 -20.16 14.19
C ARG A 353 -11.85 -20.59 13.62
N TYR A 354 -11.53 -20.19 12.38
CA TYR A 354 -10.27 -20.52 11.74
C TYR A 354 -9.08 -19.91 12.50
N TYR A 355 -9.18 -18.66 12.87
CA TYR A 355 -8.17 -17.97 13.67
C TYR A 355 -7.98 -18.64 15.04
N ASP A 356 -9.06 -18.90 15.78
CA ASP A 356 -9.02 -19.53 17.12
C ASP A 356 -8.39 -20.94 17.06
N ALA A 357 -8.70 -21.72 16.02
CA ALA A 357 -8.07 -23.04 15.79
C ALA A 357 -6.56 -22.94 15.60
N HIS A 358 -6.06 -21.91 14.91
CA HIS A 358 -4.62 -21.66 14.80
C HIS A 358 -4.00 -21.23 16.12
N ARG A 359 -4.69 -20.40 16.90
CA ARG A 359 -4.24 -19.99 18.25
C ARG A 359 -4.17 -21.17 19.20
N ALA A 360 -5.15 -22.05 19.17
CA ALA A 360 -5.19 -23.26 19.99
C ALA A 360 -4.03 -24.24 19.69
N ARG A 361 -3.52 -24.21 18.45
CA ARG A 361 -2.31 -25.00 18.04
C ARG A 361 -0.99 -24.30 18.38
N GLY A 362 -1.01 -23.23 19.17
CA GLY A 362 0.20 -22.52 19.59
C GLY A 362 0.70 -21.44 18.62
N ALA A 363 -0.03 -21.12 17.54
CA ALA A 363 0.37 -20.04 16.66
C ALA A 363 0.26 -18.68 17.40
N THR A 364 1.21 -17.78 17.18
CA THR A 364 1.14 -16.41 17.69
C THR A 364 -0.02 -15.65 17.01
N HIS A 365 -0.46 -14.53 17.60
CA HIS A 365 -1.50 -13.66 17.02
C HIS A 365 -1.21 -13.33 15.54
N HIS A 366 -0.02 -12.85 15.25
CA HIS A 366 0.36 -12.48 13.88
C HIS A 366 0.52 -13.68 12.93
N GLN A 367 0.88 -14.86 13.44
CA GLN A 367 0.90 -16.09 12.63
C GLN A 367 -0.51 -16.52 12.25
N ALA A 368 -1.44 -16.53 13.21
CA ALA A 368 -2.83 -16.86 12.96
C ALA A 368 -3.52 -15.87 12.00
N LEU A 369 -3.25 -14.56 12.13
CA LEU A 369 -3.74 -13.55 11.18
C LEU A 369 -3.17 -13.75 9.77
N ARG A 370 -1.88 -14.09 9.61
CA ARG A 370 -1.31 -14.40 8.29
C ARG A 370 -1.95 -15.64 7.65
N ALA A 371 -2.21 -16.68 8.44
CA ALA A 371 -2.91 -17.87 7.95
C ALA A 371 -4.34 -17.53 7.50
N LEU A 372 -5.04 -16.71 8.28
CA LEU A 372 -6.38 -16.21 7.93
C LEU A 372 -6.35 -15.35 6.66
N ALA A 373 -5.42 -14.39 6.56
CA ALA A 373 -5.23 -13.57 5.36
C ALA A 373 -5.01 -14.43 4.12
N ASN A 374 -4.17 -15.47 4.22
CA ASN A 374 -3.92 -16.41 3.13
C ASN A 374 -5.20 -17.17 2.70
N ARG A 375 -6.06 -17.54 3.64
CA ARG A 375 -7.36 -18.16 3.36
C ARG A 375 -8.30 -17.17 2.67
N LEU A 376 -8.45 -15.96 3.20
CA LEU A 376 -9.32 -14.91 2.66
C LEU A 376 -8.92 -14.50 1.24
N VAL A 377 -7.62 -14.36 0.94
CA VAL A 377 -7.14 -14.10 -0.44
C VAL A 377 -7.54 -15.23 -1.40
N GLY A 378 -7.55 -16.48 -0.93
CA GLY A 378 -8.03 -17.59 -1.74
C GLY A 378 -9.53 -17.55 -2.00
N ILE A 379 -10.32 -17.16 -1.00
CA ILE A 379 -11.78 -16.99 -1.12
C ILE A 379 -12.08 -15.85 -2.10
N LEU A 380 -11.42 -14.69 -1.95
CA LEU A 380 -11.56 -13.57 -2.87
C LEU A 380 -11.23 -13.96 -4.33
N HIS A 381 -10.16 -14.75 -4.52
CA HIS A 381 -9.82 -15.24 -5.87
C HIS A 381 -10.96 -16.06 -6.47
N GLY A 382 -11.60 -16.94 -5.68
CA GLY A 382 -12.77 -17.70 -6.12
C GLY A 382 -13.96 -16.80 -6.44
N CYS A 383 -14.28 -15.84 -5.57
CA CYS A 383 -15.36 -14.88 -5.79
C CYS A 383 -15.18 -14.08 -7.08
N LEU A 384 -13.98 -13.56 -7.35
CA LEU A 384 -13.65 -12.80 -8.56
C LEU A 384 -13.72 -13.69 -9.81
N ARG A 385 -13.17 -14.91 -9.75
CA ARG A 385 -13.18 -15.85 -10.88
C ARG A 385 -14.59 -16.29 -11.30
N HIS A 386 -15.47 -16.50 -10.30
CA HIS A 386 -16.85 -16.92 -10.54
C HIS A 386 -17.84 -15.76 -10.61
N ARG A 387 -17.36 -14.51 -10.49
CA ARG A 387 -18.19 -13.28 -10.49
C ARG A 387 -19.28 -13.32 -9.42
N GLN A 388 -19.01 -13.90 -8.25
CA GLN A 388 -19.96 -14.07 -7.17
C GLN A 388 -19.50 -13.34 -5.90
N PRO A 389 -20.42 -12.70 -5.16
CA PRO A 389 -20.11 -12.13 -3.87
C PRO A 389 -19.69 -13.20 -2.86
N TYR A 390 -19.12 -12.77 -1.76
CA TYR A 390 -18.78 -13.66 -0.65
C TYR A 390 -20.02 -14.32 -0.05
N ASP A 391 -19.95 -15.61 0.20
CA ASP A 391 -20.91 -16.38 0.96
C ASP A 391 -20.21 -17.10 2.12
N GLU A 392 -20.66 -16.84 3.35
CA GLU A 392 -20.06 -17.41 4.57
C GLU A 392 -20.11 -18.94 4.57
N ARG A 393 -21.22 -19.54 4.09
CA ARG A 393 -21.42 -21.00 4.13
C ARG A 393 -20.51 -21.71 3.12
N LEU A 394 -20.34 -21.11 1.95
CA LEU A 394 -19.45 -21.65 0.92
C LEU A 394 -17.97 -21.47 1.31
N ALA A 395 -17.63 -20.34 1.90
CA ALA A 395 -16.26 -20.02 2.31
C ALA A 395 -15.77 -20.91 3.47
N TRP A 396 -16.69 -21.24 4.40
CA TRP A 396 -16.40 -22.00 5.62
C TRP A 396 -17.40 -23.16 5.79
N PRO A 397 -17.31 -24.21 4.98
CA PRO A 397 -18.17 -25.36 5.13
C PRO A 397 -18.05 -25.94 6.54
N ALA A 398 -19.18 -26.35 7.09
CA ALA A 398 -19.19 -27.05 8.38
C ALA A 398 -18.27 -28.28 8.30
N PRO A 399 -17.58 -28.65 9.39
CA PRO A 399 -16.85 -29.91 9.42
C PRO A 399 -17.82 -31.02 9.04
N THR A 400 -17.51 -31.78 7.98
CA THR A 400 -18.27 -32.99 7.67
C THR A 400 -18.12 -33.90 8.87
N THR A 401 -19.18 -34.07 9.63
CA THR A 401 -19.25 -35.11 10.67
C THR A 401 -19.11 -36.41 9.91
N VAL A 402 -17.90 -36.98 9.86
CA VAL A 402 -17.75 -38.38 9.48
C VAL A 402 -18.47 -39.14 10.56
N ALA A 403 -19.64 -39.66 10.24
CA ALA A 403 -20.33 -40.60 11.10
C ALA A 403 -19.36 -41.77 11.35
N ALA A 404 -19.10 -42.00 12.64
CA ALA A 404 -18.24 -43.07 13.11
C ALA A 404 -18.92 -44.44 12.83
#